data_e08dba96cff17034a3210e3ca8408dd8
#
_entry.id   e08dba96cff17034a3210e3ca8408dd8
#
_cell.length_a   1.000
_cell.length_b   1.000
_cell.length_c   1.000
_cell.angle_alpha   90.00
_cell.angle_beta   90.00
_cell.angle_gamma   90.00
#
_symmetry.space_group_name_H-M   'P 1'
#
loop_
_entity.id
_entity.type
_entity.pdbx_description
1 polymer ?
#
loop_
_entity_poly.entity_id
_entity_poly.type
_entity_poly.pdbx_seq_one_letter_code
_entity_poly.pdbx_strand_id
1 'polypeptide(L)'
;MERARRKRSAIRPTDGRRRSAFVQALAFSHSTSVSPIWRRIMTVSTYFLLWVLLTALAPVWIPVAVIAGIARRSSFVVLRLLTFFWIYLLIELLGLVAAAGIYLITPSRIERRYDLFFRLQCWWGGSLFDWLRRVLSLSTSIEGEDQILPGPVLVFVRHASIIDTAVPVAFISRAKGLRLRYVFKRELLVDPCIDVAGHASPHYFIDRGGKPEEELAGVRKLAENLGEEGVLLYPEGTRFTERKKRIALERLAKTHPELVTVAESFRYSLPPKAGGALTLLDAAPHADVLIVAHRGLEGLAEVADLLSGAVVGKKVEIRIWRINAADIPEGEARRRWLFDWWKRVDDFVYAAG
;
A
#
# COMPACT_ATOMS: atom_id res chain seq x y z
N MET A 1 -38.15 -7.96 -17.18
CA MET A 1 -37.41 -7.06 -16.28
C MET A 1 -37.62 -7.37 -14.77
N GLU A 2 -38.26 -8.45 -14.39
CA GLU A 2 -38.66 -8.76 -13.00
C GLU A 2 -37.80 -9.81 -12.27
N ARG A 3 -36.91 -10.51 -12.97
CA ARG A 3 -36.01 -11.55 -12.40
C ARG A 3 -34.71 -11.02 -11.76
N ALA A 4 -34.33 -9.77 -11.97
CA ALA A 4 -33.08 -9.18 -11.43
C ALA A 4 -33.22 -8.57 -10.03
N ARG A 5 -34.46 -8.39 -9.52
CA ARG A 5 -34.74 -7.74 -8.22
C ARG A 5 -34.79 -8.66 -7.01
N ARG A 6 -34.81 -9.99 -7.18
CA ARG A 6 -35.01 -10.95 -6.06
C ARG A 6 -33.75 -11.56 -5.45
N LYS A 7 -32.53 -11.15 -5.84
CA LYS A 7 -31.27 -11.66 -5.24
C LYS A 7 -30.59 -10.73 -4.22
N ARG A 8 -31.26 -9.66 -3.77
CA ARG A 8 -30.71 -8.70 -2.79
C ARG A 8 -31.10 -8.95 -1.32
N SER A 9 -31.64 -10.09 -0.96
CA SER A 9 -32.04 -10.34 0.42
C SER A 9 -31.62 -11.72 0.90
N ALA A 10 -30.40 -11.85 1.39
CA ALA A 10 -29.99 -12.83 2.40
C ALA A 10 -28.53 -12.61 2.84
N ILE A 11 -28.20 -11.42 3.34
CA ILE A 11 -27.00 -11.26 4.17
C ILE A 11 -27.42 -11.74 5.58
N ARG A 12 -26.99 -12.96 5.93
CA ARG A 12 -27.31 -13.56 7.24
C ARG A 12 -26.62 -12.78 8.37
N PRO A 13 -27.28 -12.55 9.53
CA PRO A 13 -26.73 -11.82 10.68
C PRO A 13 -25.49 -12.47 11.34
N THR A 14 -25.07 -13.66 10.91
CA THR A 14 -23.95 -14.42 11.47
C THR A 14 -22.56 -13.90 11.03
N ASP A 15 -22.49 -13.04 10.00
CA ASP A 15 -21.20 -12.57 9.44
C ASP A 15 -20.52 -11.50 10.32
N GLY A 16 -21.29 -10.65 10.99
CA GLY A 16 -20.74 -9.58 11.83
C GLY A 16 -19.97 -10.07 13.06
N ARG A 17 -20.45 -11.12 13.74
CA ARG A 17 -19.73 -11.69 14.90
C ARG A 17 -18.41 -12.36 14.50
N ARG A 18 -18.37 -13.02 13.35
CA ARG A 18 -17.15 -13.64 12.82
C ARG A 18 -16.12 -12.59 12.37
N ARG A 19 -16.58 -11.49 11.74
CA ARG A 19 -15.72 -10.35 11.40
C ARG A 19 -15.11 -9.70 12.64
N SER A 20 -15.91 -9.47 13.67
CA SER A 20 -15.47 -8.89 14.94
C SER A 20 -14.39 -9.72 15.62
N ALA A 21 -14.57 -11.04 15.71
CA ALA A 21 -13.59 -11.95 16.28
C ALA A 21 -12.31 -12.01 15.44
N PHE A 22 -12.42 -11.93 14.11
CA PHE A 22 -11.31 -11.94 13.18
C PHE A 22 -10.46 -10.66 13.29
N VAL A 23 -11.08 -9.47 13.34
CA VAL A 23 -10.39 -8.19 13.56
C VAL A 23 -9.67 -8.18 14.91
N GLN A 24 -10.31 -8.70 15.96
CA GLN A 24 -9.68 -8.82 17.27
C GLN A 24 -8.51 -9.81 17.29
N ALA A 25 -8.62 -10.95 16.62
CA ALA A 25 -7.56 -11.96 16.56
C ALA A 25 -6.31 -11.47 15.81
N LEU A 26 -6.47 -10.65 14.76
CA LEU A 26 -5.33 -10.04 14.06
C LEU A 26 -4.66 -8.92 14.86
N ALA A 27 -5.44 -8.15 15.62
CA ALA A 27 -4.91 -7.05 16.44
C ALA A 27 -3.99 -7.51 17.60
N PHE A 28 -4.11 -8.77 18.04
CA PHE A 28 -3.34 -9.32 19.19
C PHE A 28 -2.00 -9.98 18.83
N SER A 29 -1.59 -10.04 17.56
CA SER A 29 -0.53 -10.94 17.09
C SER A 29 0.89 -10.38 17.13
N HIS A 30 1.22 -9.23 17.75
CA HIS A 30 2.59 -8.70 17.64
C HIS A 30 3.17 -8.19 18.96
N SER A 31 4.13 -8.96 19.49
CA SER A 31 5.06 -8.51 20.53
C SER A 31 6.15 -7.60 19.92
N THR A 32 6.14 -6.34 20.28
CA THR A 32 7.26 -5.40 20.00
C THR A 32 8.16 -5.32 21.23
N SER A 33 9.47 -5.14 21.04
CA SER A 33 10.42 -4.89 22.13
C SER A 33 10.12 -3.60 22.93
N VAL A 34 9.34 -2.69 22.34
CA VAL A 34 8.87 -1.46 22.99
C VAL A 34 7.37 -1.56 23.21
N SER A 35 6.90 -1.21 24.42
CA SER A 35 5.47 -1.14 24.72
C SER A 35 4.74 -0.29 23.66
N PRO A 36 3.61 -0.77 23.10
CA PRO A 36 2.85 -0.02 22.10
C PRO A 36 2.46 1.39 22.57
N ILE A 37 2.19 1.57 23.86
CA ILE A 37 1.83 2.86 24.46
C ILE A 37 3.02 3.83 24.37
N TRP A 38 4.22 3.40 24.79
CA TRP A 38 5.41 4.23 24.73
C TRP A 38 5.77 4.60 23.29
N ARG A 39 5.69 3.66 22.36
CA ARG A 39 5.92 3.94 20.96
C ARG A 39 4.98 5.04 20.46
N ARG A 40 3.66 4.92 20.74
CA ARG A 40 2.65 5.92 20.34
C ARG A 40 2.89 7.28 20.98
N ILE A 41 3.19 7.33 22.28
CA ILE A 41 3.52 8.59 22.94
C ILE A 41 4.71 9.26 22.24
N MET A 42 5.79 8.51 22.01
CA MET A 42 6.99 9.06 21.38
C MET A 42 6.73 9.52 19.94
N THR A 43 6.07 8.70 19.13
CA THR A 43 5.82 9.04 17.71
C THR A 43 4.86 10.21 17.58
N VAL A 44 3.74 10.23 18.29
CA VAL A 44 2.76 11.33 18.27
C VAL A 44 3.40 12.64 18.74
N SER A 45 4.13 12.61 19.87
CA SER A 45 4.83 13.80 20.37
C SER A 45 5.88 14.31 19.39
N THR A 46 6.64 13.40 18.75
CA THR A 46 7.64 13.77 17.73
C THR A 46 6.99 14.44 16.53
N TYR A 47 5.91 13.88 16.00
CA TYR A 47 5.21 14.45 14.84
C TYR A 47 4.60 15.82 15.17
N PHE A 48 4.02 15.97 16.37
CA PHE A 48 3.50 17.25 16.84
C PHE A 48 4.61 18.31 16.97
N LEU A 49 5.72 17.97 17.63
CA LEU A 49 6.85 18.88 17.79
C LEU A 49 7.48 19.27 16.46
N LEU A 50 7.63 18.31 15.53
CA LEU A 50 8.13 18.58 14.17
C LEU A 50 7.19 19.53 13.42
N TRP A 51 5.89 19.33 13.52
CA TRP A 51 4.92 20.23 12.88
C TRP A 51 4.97 21.64 13.44
N VAL A 52 5.02 21.78 14.79
CA VAL A 52 5.16 23.08 15.47
C VAL A 52 6.47 23.77 15.06
N LEU A 53 7.58 23.03 15.08
CA LEU A 53 8.90 23.56 14.72
C LEU A 53 8.92 24.03 13.26
N LEU A 54 8.43 23.20 12.34
CA LEU A 54 8.39 23.53 10.92
C LEU A 54 7.49 24.73 10.64
N THR A 55 6.39 24.86 11.39
CA THR A 55 5.48 26.01 11.31
C THR A 55 6.14 27.27 11.87
N ALA A 56 6.76 27.21 13.04
CA ALA A 56 7.44 28.34 13.65
C ALA A 56 8.61 28.85 12.81
N LEU A 57 9.32 27.95 12.13
CA LEU A 57 10.43 28.27 11.25
C LEU A 57 10.00 28.61 9.80
N ALA A 58 8.70 28.60 9.47
CA ALA A 58 8.21 28.92 8.14
C ALA A 58 8.68 30.29 7.61
N PRO A 59 8.71 31.38 8.42
CA PRO A 59 9.26 32.66 7.98
C PRO A 59 10.73 32.62 7.55
N VAL A 60 11.48 31.59 7.97
CA VAL A 60 12.89 31.41 7.63
C VAL A 60 13.07 30.45 6.46
N TRP A 61 12.52 29.22 6.56
CA TRP A 61 12.78 28.23 5.52
C TRP A 61 12.08 28.51 4.20
N ILE A 62 10.92 29.22 4.20
CA ILE A 62 10.23 29.55 2.95
C ILE A 62 11.08 30.50 2.08
N PRO A 63 11.54 31.69 2.59
CA PRO A 63 12.41 32.55 1.81
C PRO A 63 13.72 31.88 1.36
N VAL A 64 14.35 31.11 2.27
CA VAL A 64 15.58 30.39 1.94
C VAL A 64 15.36 29.38 0.81
N ALA A 65 14.28 28.59 0.87
CA ALA A 65 13.95 27.62 -0.18
C ALA A 65 13.60 28.29 -1.51
N VAL A 66 12.93 29.46 -1.50
CA VAL A 66 12.65 30.27 -2.68
C VAL A 66 13.94 30.79 -3.29
N ILE A 67 14.80 31.44 -2.51
CA ILE A 67 16.09 31.97 -2.99
C ILE A 67 16.96 30.84 -3.57
N ALA A 68 17.04 29.69 -2.86
CA ALA A 68 17.76 28.53 -3.35
C ALA A 68 17.19 27.98 -4.66
N GLY A 69 15.85 27.99 -4.83
CA GLY A 69 15.17 27.59 -6.06
C GLY A 69 15.51 28.50 -7.23
N ILE A 70 15.50 29.81 -7.02
CA ILE A 70 15.88 30.82 -8.02
C ILE A 70 17.36 30.68 -8.39
N ALA A 71 18.26 30.61 -7.40
CA ALA A 71 19.70 30.51 -7.61
C ALA A 71 20.10 29.25 -8.38
N ARG A 72 19.44 28.12 -8.11
CA ARG A 72 19.69 26.83 -8.79
C ARG A 72 18.93 26.68 -10.11
N ARG A 73 18.09 27.66 -10.49
CA ARG A 73 17.16 27.55 -11.62
C ARG A 73 16.37 26.24 -11.62
N SER A 74 16.00 25.78 -10.41
CA SER A 74 15.33 24.51 -10.19
C SER A 74 13.81 24.67 -10.21
N SER A 75 13.07 23.55 -10.25
CA SER A 75 11.61 23.48 -10.11
C SER A 75 11.12 23.75 -8.68
N PHE A 76 11.88 24.46 -7.85
CA PHE A 76 11.60 24.73 -6.42
C PHE A 76 11.37 23.44 -5.60
N VAL A 77 12.09 22.37 -5.94
CA VAL A 77 11.87 21.05 -5.35
C VAL A 77 11.95 21.04 -3.83
N VAL A 78 12.91 21.77 -3.26
CA VAL A 78 13.08 21.86 -1.80
C VAL A 78 11.85 22.50 -1.16
N LEU A 79 11.37 23.63 -1.71
CA LEU A 79 10.15 24.29 -1.25
C LEU A 79 8.94 23.35 -1.32
N ARG A 80 8.78 22.65 -2.44
CA ARG A 80 7.69 21.68 -2.67
C ARG A 80 7.74 20.55 -1.65
N LEU A 81 8.90 19.96 -1.41
CA LEU A 81 9.05 18.84 -0.48
C LEU A 81 8.85 19.29 0.99
N LEU A 82 9.35 20.45 1.39
CA LEU A 82 9.10 20.99 2.73
C LEU A 82 7.61 21.33 2.93
N THR A 83 6.97 21.91 1.91
CA THR A 83 5.52 22.16 1.92
C THR A 83 4.74 20.86 2.03
N PHE A 84 5.10 19.84 1.25
CA PHE A 84 4.46 18.53 1.34
C PHE A 84 4.67 17.90 2.72
N PHE A 85 5.88 17.98 3.28
CA PHE A 85 6.17 17.42 4.59
C PHE A 85 5.38 18.13 5.71
N TRP A 86 5.23 19.45 5.63
CA TRP A 86 4.38 20.21 6.55
C TRP A 86 2.92 19.78 6.47
N ILE A 87 2.38 19.60 5.26
CA ILE A 87 1.01 19.12 5.01
C ILE A 87 0.86 17.67 5.50
N TYR A 88 1.85 16.81 5.25
CA TYR A 88 1.87 15.44 5.73
C TYR A 88 1.72 15.38 7.24
N LEU A 89 2.55 16.13 7.98
CA LEU A 89 2.47 16.19 9.45
C LEU A 89 1.10 16.71 9.94
N LEU A 90 0.52 17.69 9.26
CA LEU A 90 -0.82 18.19 9.58
C LEU A 90 -1.89 17.12 9.36
N ILE A 91 -1.87 16.41 8.24
CA ILE A 91 -2.83 15.33 7.94
C ILE A 91 -2.69 14.19 8.95
N GLU A 92 -1.46 13.85 9.37
CA GLU A 92 -1.20 12.89 10.44
C GLU A 92 -1.88 13.29 11.75
N LEU A 93 -1.68 14.52 12.20
CA LEU A 93 -2.28 15.03 13.44
C LEU A 93 -3.82 15.05 13.36
N LEU A 94 -4.38 15.50 12.25
CA LEU A 94 -5.83 15.48 12.02
C LEU A 94 -6.36 14.04 11.98
N GLY A 95 -5.63 13.12 11.37
CA GLY A 95 -5.96 11.69 11.35
C GLY A 95 -5.99 11.08 12.74
N LEU A 96 -5.04 11.42 13.59
CA LEU A 96 -5.00 10.97 14.99
C LEU A 96 -6.17 11.53 15.82
N VAL A 97 -6.51 12.81 15.65
CA VAL A 97 -7.69 13.41 16.28
C VAL A 97 -8.97 12.69 15.83
N ALA A 98 -9.10 12.45 14.53
CA ALA A 98 -10.24 11.70 14.00
C ALA A 98 -10.29 10.26 14.53
N ALA A 99 -9.15 9.57 14.61
CA ALA A 99 -9.06 8.22 15.17
C ALA A 99 -9.48 8.20 16.66
N ALA A 100 -9.04 9.16 17.45
CA ALA A 100 -9.46 9.31 18.85
C ALA A 100 -10.98 9.52 18.93
N GLY A 101 -11.53 10.42 18.10
CA GLY A 101 -12.99 10.63 17.99
C GLY A 101 -13.76 9.35 17.64
N ILE A 102 -13.25 8.55 16.70
CA ILE A 102 -13.86 7.26 16.32
C ILE A 102 -13.90 6.32 17.53
N TYR A 103 -12.81 6.17 18.27
CA TYR A 103 -12.79 5.34 19.47
C TYR A 103 -13.79 5.82 20.54
N LEU A 104 -13.91 7.13 20.76
CA LEU A 104 -14.84 7.71 21.72
C LEU A 104 -16.32 7.44 21.37
N ILE A 105 -16.69 7.55 20.10
CA ILE A 105 -18.10 7.38 19.65
C ILE A 105 -18.47 5.93 19.35
N THR A 106 -17.50 4.99 19.35
CA THR A 106 -17.72 3.58 19.03
C THR A 106 -17.15 2.62 20.09
N PRO A 107 -17.34 2.85 21.41
CA PRO A 107 -16.68 2.06 22.45
C PRO A 107 -16.97 0.56 22.34
N SER A 108 -18.21 0.18 22.01
CA SER A 108 -18.67 -1.22 21.92
C SER A 108 -19.15 -1.63 20.53
N ARG A 109 -19.01 -0.76 19.50
CA ARG A 109 -19.56 -0.99 18.15
C ARG A 109 -18.44 -1.29 17.17
N ILE A 110 -17.89 -2.52 17.22
CA ILE A 110 -16.69 -2.91 16.46
C ILE A 110 -16.91 -2.77 14.94
N GLU A 111 -18.06 -3.19 14.40
CA GLU A 111 -18.37 -3.07 12.97
C GLU A 111 -18.41 -1.61 12.51
N ARG A 112 -19.11 -0.75 13.27
CA ARG A 112 -19.16 0.68 12.98
C ARG A 112 -17.77 1.32 13.08
N ARG A 113 -16.95 0.89 14.04
CA ARG A 113 -15.58 1.33 14.18
C ARG A 113 -14.77 0.96 12.94
N TYR A 114 -14.88 -0.27 12.46
CA TYR A 114 -14.23 -0.73 11.24
C TYR A 114 -14.63 0.10 10.02
N ASP A 115 -15.92 0.40 9.84
CA ASP A 115 -16.42 1.26 8.76
C ASP A 115 -15.85 2.68 8.83
N LEU A 116 -15.79 3.27 10.02
CA LEU A 116 -15.27 4.61 10.21
C LEU A 116 -13.74 4.66 10.01
N PHE A 117 -12.99 3.65 10.46
CA PHE A 117 -11.56 3.56 10.17
C PHE A 117 -11.27 3.35 8.69
N PHE A 118 -12.08 2.59 7.97
CA PHE A 118 -11.96 2.50 6.51
C PHE A 118 -12.16 3.88 5.85
N ARG A 119 -13.17 4.65 6.25
CA ARG A 119 -13.38 6.01 5.75
C ARG A 119 -12.21 6.94 6.11
N LEU A 120 -11.71 6.84 7.33
CA LEU A 120 -10.53 7.58 7.78
C LEU A 120 -9.32 7.24 6.93
N GLN A 121 -9.06 5.96 6.66
CA GLN A 121 -7.97 5.49 5.80
C GLN A 121 -8.09 6.05 4.37
N CYS A 122 -9.30 6.02 3.79
CA CYS A 122 -9.55 6.59 2.47
C CYS A 122 -9.31 8.11 2.44
N TRP A 123 -9.76 8.83 3.47
CA TRP A 123 -9.52 10.27 3.59
C TRP A 123 -8.04 10.58 3.79
N TRP A 124 -7.39 9.93 4.75
CA TRP A 124 -5.99 10.15 5.10
C TRP A 124 -5.06 9.84 3.91
N GLY A 125 -5.05 8.61 3.41
CA GLY A 125 -4.19 8.21 2.31
C GLY A 125 -4.54 8.90 0.99
N GLY A 126 -5.83 9.13 0.73
CA GLY A 126 -6.30 9.87 -0.42
C GLY A 126 -5.87 11.34 -0.40
N SER A 127 -5.96 12.01 0.76
CA SER A 127 -5.51 13.39 0.92
C SER A 127 -4.00 13.52 0.76
N LEU A 128 -3.22 12.59 1.32
CA LEU A 128 -1.77 12.55 1.12
C LEU A 128 -1.41 12.43 -0.36
N PHE A 129 -2.09 11.56 -1.10
CA PHE A 129 -1.87 11.42 -2.55
C PHE A 129 -2.26 12.69 -3.32
N ASP A 130 -3.41 13.30 -3.00
CA ASP A 130 -3.89 14.51 -3.67
C ASP A 130 -2.93 15.69 -3.44
N TRP A 131 -2.43 15.87 -2.21
CA TRP A 131 -1.47 16.92 -1.91
C TRP A 131 -0.10 16.65 -2.54
N LEU A 132 0.37 15.41 -2.50
CA LEU A 132 1.60 15.03 -3.19
C LEU A 132 1.51 15.34 -4.69
N ARG A 133 0.41 14.96 -5.34
CA ARG A 133 0.15 15.23 -6.74
C ARG A 133 0.14 16.72 -7.05
N ARG A 134 -0.53 17.53 -6.22
CA ARG A 134 -0.57 18.99 -6.40
C ARG A 134 0.80 19.63 -6.22
N VAL A 135 1.47 19.31 -5.11
CA VAL A 135 2.77 19.89 -4.75
C VAL A 135 3.85 19.53 -5.77
N LEU A 136 3.87 18.28 -6.24
CA LEU A 136 4.81 17.85 -7.27
C LEU A 136 4.32 18.07 -8.71
N SER A 137 3.12 18.64 -8.90
CA SER A 137 2.52 18.86 -10.21
C SER A 137 2.39 17.57 -11.05
N LEU A 138 2.10 16.43 -10.39
CA LEU A 138 1.93 15.16 -11.08
C LEU A 138 0.59 15.12 -11.82
N SER A 139 0.59 14.58 -13.02
CA SER A 139 -0.62 14.17 -13.74
C SER A 139 -0.79 12.64 -13.61
N THR A 140 -2.03 12.17 -13.65
CA THR A 140 -2.34 10.74 -13.50
C THR A 140 -3.30 10.29 -14.58
N SER A 141 -3.09 9.09 -15.13
CA SER A 141 -4.06 8.41 -15.98
C SER A 141 -4.18 6.95 -15.56
N ILE A 142 -5.39 6.40 -15.67
CA ILE A 142 -5.69 5.03 -15.29
C ILE A 142 -6.32 4.31 -16.48
N GLU A 143 -5.84 3.12 -16.75
CA GLU A 143 -6.42 2.17 -17.69
C GLU A 143 -6.88 0.91 -16.92
N GLY A 144 -8.08 0.42 -17.21
CA GLY A 144 -8.67 -0.73 -16.52
C GLY A 144 -9.34 -0.36 -15.17
N GLU A 145 -9.76 0.88 -14.99
CA GLU A 145 -10.49 1.31 -13.78
C GLU A 145 -11.84 0.56 -13.61
N ASP A 146 -12.46 0.16 -14.69
CA ASP A 146 -13.67 -0.67 -14.77
C ASP A 146 -13.45 -2.11 -14.23
N GLN A 147 -12.21 -2.57 -14.20
CA GLN A 147 -11.83 -3.88 -13.67
C GLN A 147 -11.85 -3.93 -12.12
N ILE A 148 -11.94 -2.78 -11.46
CA ILE A 148 -12.03 -2.73 -10.00
C ILE A 148 -13.48 -2.97 -9.58
N LEU A 149 -13.80 -4.24 -9.33
CA LEU A 149 -15.11 -4.70 -8.86
C LEU A 149 -15.00 -5.20 -7.41
N PRO A 150 -16.12 -5.37 -6.69
CA PRO A 150 -16.11 -5.98 -5.35
C PRO A 150 -15.38 -7.32 -5.32
N GLY A 151 -14.82 -7.69 -4.13
CA GLY A 151 -14.13 -8.93 -3.91
C GLY A 151 -15.03 -10.17 -3.84
N PRO A 152 -14.45 -11.33 -3.46
CA PRO A 152 -13.09 -11.47 -2.96
C PRO A 152 -12.03 -11.24 -4.03
N VAL A 153 -10.96 -10.50 -3.67
CA VAL A 153 -9.91 -10.18 -4.63
C VAL A 153 -8.53 -10.09 -3.98
N LEU A 154 -7.50 -10.59 -4.65
CA LEU A 154 -6.10 -10.42 -4.27
C LEU A 154 -5.49 -9.33 -5.16
N VAL A 155 -4.94 -8.29 -4.57
CA VAL A 155 -4.39 -7.14 -5.28
C VAL A 155 -2.87 -7.17 -5.22
N PHE A 156 -2.23 -7.45 -6.34
CA PHE A 156 -0.77 -7.49 -6.46
C PHE A 156 -0.28 -6.22 -7.15
N VAL A 157 0.48 -5.42 -6.44
CA VAL A 157 0.92 -4.10 -6.89
C VAL A 157 2.43 -4.09 -7.12
N ARG A 158 2.86 -3.48 -8.22
CA ARG A 158 4.27 -3.18 -8.46
C ARG A 158 4.82 -2.22 -7.41
N HIS A 159 6.08 -2.43 -6.97
CA HIS A 159 6.70 -1.62 -5.93
C HIS A 159 7.99 -0.94 -6.41
N ALA A 160 7.89 0.26 -6.96
CA ALA A 160 9.01 1.00 -7.51
C ALA A 160 9.44 2.21 -6.65
N SER A 161 8.49 2.85 -5.94
CA SER A 161 8.67 4.15 -5.32
C SER A 161 8.09 4.18 -3.90
N ILE A 162 8.39 5.23 -3.12
CA ILE A 162 7.67 5.55 -1.88
C ILE A 162 6.24 6.03 -2.17
N ILE A 163 6.03 6.65 -3.32
CA ILE A 163 4.77 7.26 -3.73
C ILE A 163 3.72 6.20 -4.07
N ASP A 164 4.14 5.06 -4.60
CA ASP A 164 3.21 4.02 -5.08
C ASP A 164 2.38 3.37 -3.96
N THR A 165 2.81 3.50 -2.71
CA THR A 165 2.04 2.98 -1.56
C THR A 165 0.71 3.70 -1.36
N ALA A 166 0.56 4.94 -1.85
CA ALA A 166 -0.67 5.70 -1.79
C ALA A 166 -1.62 5.40 -2.98
N VAL A 167 -1.13 4.79 -4.07
CA VAL A 167 -1.91 4.48 -5.28
C VAL A 167 -3.13 3.60 -4.97
N PRO A 168 -3.02 2.46 -4.25
CA PRO A 168 -4.18 1.61 -3.96
C PRO A 168 -5.23 2.32 -3.11
N VAL A 169 -4.82 3.14 -2.15
CA VAL A 169 -5.77 3.89 -1.32
C VAL A 169 -6.53 4.90 -2.16
N ALA A 170 -5.82 5.66 -3.03
CA ALA A 170 -6.42 6.71 -3.83
C ALA A 170 -7.35 6.16 -4.92
N PHE A 171 -6.91 5.14 -5.67
CA PHE A 171 -7.57 4.70 -6.90
C PHE A 171 -8.42 3.44 -6.73
N ILE A 172 -8.20 2.63 -5.69
CA ILE A 172 -8.98 1.44 -5.42
C ILE A 172 -9.93 1.69 -4.24
N SER A 173 -9.37 1.93 -3.04
CA SER A 173 -10.20 2.02 -1.84
C SER A 173 -11.11 3.25 -1.84
N ARG A 174 -10.56 4.46 -2.06
CA ARG A 174 -11.34 5.70 -2.05
C ARG A 174 -12.26 5.83 -3.26
N ALA A 175 -11.76 5.51 -4.46
CA ALA A 175 -12.52 5.71 -5.70
C ALA A 175 -13.64 4.66 -5.88
N LYS A 176 -13.42 3.41 -5.49
CA LYS A 176 -14.36 2.29 -5.73
C LYS A 176 -14.98 1.70 -4.47
N GLY A 177 -14.57 2.17 -3.28
CA GLY A 177 -15.09 1.64 -2.01
C GLY A 177 -14.60 0.23 -1.66
N LEU A 178 -13.65 -0.33 -2.41
CA LEU A 178 -13.11 -1.65 -2.16
C LEU A 178 -12.20 -1.63 -0.93
N ARG A 179 -12.57 -2.38 0.10
CA ARG A 179 -11.80 -2.51 1.32
C ARG A 179 -10.63 -3.44 1.10
N LEU A 180 -9.43 -2.96 1.39
CA LEU A 180 -8.21 -3.73 1.26
C LEU A 180 -7.59 -3.99 2.64
N ARG A 181 -7.21 -5.25 2.86
CA ARG A 181 -6.38 -5.67 3.98
C ARG A 181 -4.93 -5.63 3.52
N TYR A 182 -4.09 -4.90 4.24
CA TYR A 182 -2.71 -4.65 3.82
C TYR A 182 -1.72 -5.55 4.53
N VAL A 183 -0.69 -5.96 3.80
CA VAL A 183 0.54 -6.50 4.38
C VAL A 183 1.52 -5.33 4.51
N PHE A 184 1.63 -4.79 5.71
CA PHE A 184 2.56 -3.73 6.04
C PHE A 184 3.89 -4.27 6.54
N LYS A 185 4.95 -3.48 6.43
CA LYS A 185 6.19 -3.72 7.15
C LYS A 185 6.05 -3.21 8.58
N ARG A 186 6.59 -3.93 9.55
CA ARG A 186 6.55 -3.55 10.96
C ARG A 186 7.24 -2.22 11.23
N GLU A 187 8.26 -1.88 10.45
CA GLU A 187 8.97 -0.60 10.55
C GLU A 187 8.06 0.60 10.27
N LEU A 188 6.93 0.40 9.58
CA LEU A 188 5.95 1.46 9.35
C LEU A 188 5.15 1.87 10.60
N LEU A 189 5.29 1.13 11.72
CA LEU A 189 4.70 1.52 13.01
C LEU A 189 5.32 2.78 13.62
N VAL A 190 6.36 3.35 13.02
CA VAL A 190 6.86 4.69 13.36
C VAL A 190 5.93 5.81 12.87
N ASP A 191 5.07 5.52 11.89
CA ASP A 191 4.00 6.40 11.46
C ASP A 191 2.80 6.24 12.40
N PRO A 192 2.39 7.30 13.12
CA PRO A 192 1.39 7.17 14.16
C PRO A 192 -0.02 6.88 13.63
N CYS A 193 -0.40 7.37 12.43
CA CYS A 193 -1.68 7.01 11.83
C CYS A 193 -1.70 5.55 11.37
N ILE A 194 -0.62 5.04 10.79
CA ILE A 194 -0.49 3.61 10.45
C ILE A 194 -0.55 2.75 11.70
N ASP A 195 0.11 3.15 12.80
CA ASP A 195 0.06 2.40 14.06
C ASP A 195 -1.36 2.36 14.65
N VAL A 196 -2.06 3.49 14.71
CA VAL A 196 -3.39 3.56 15.34
C VAL A 196 -4.47 2.96 14.44
N ALA A 197 -4.56 3.40 13.19
CA ALA A 197 -5.59 2.95 12.25
C ALA A 197 -5.32 1.54 11.72
N GLY A 198 -4.05 1.19 11.52
CA GLY A 198 -3.65 -0.14 11.07
C GLY A 198 -4.00 -1.25 12.05
N HIS A 199 -3.91 -0.99 13.37
CA HIS A 199 -4.36 -1.95 14.39
C HIS A 199 -5.90 -1.96 14.60
N ALA A 200 -6.60 -0.96 14.11
CA ALA A 200 -8.07 -0.92 14.15
C ALA A 200 -8.72 -1.64 12.96
N SER A 201 -7.92 -2.10 12.01
CA SER A 201 -8.34 -2.76 10.76
C SER A 201 -7.61 -4.09 10.59
N PRO A 202 -8.12 -5.04 9.79
CA PRO A 202 -7.51 -6.35 9.60
C PRO A 202 -6.28 -6.28 8.68
N HIS A 203 -5.25 -5.57 9.11
CA HIS A 203 -3.95 -5.51 8.45
C HIS A 203 -2.94 -6.42 9.15
N TYR A 204 -1.91 -6.84 8.43
CA TYR A 204 -0.82 -7.63 8.98
C TYR A 204 0.50 -6.88 8.88
N PHE A 205 1.24 -6.81 10.00
CA PHE A 205 2.54 -6.16 10.07
C PHE A 205 3.64 -7.22 10.07
N ILE A 206 4.24 -7.45 8.89
CA ILE A 206 5.29 -8.45 8.68
C ILE A 206 6.59 -8.03 9.34
N ASP A 207 7.19 -8.93 10.13
CA ASP A 207 8.53 -8.79 10.68
C ASP A 207 9.54 -9.51 9.78
N ARG A 208 10.46 -8.76 9.18
CA ARG A 208 11.48 -9.34 8.29
C ARG A 208 12.53 -10.16 9.02
N GLY A 209 12.66 -10.00 10.33
CA GLY A 209 13.50 -10.80 11.21
C GLY A 209 12.77 -11.99 11.82
N GLY A 210 11.45 -12.10 11.61
CA GLY A 210 10.62 -13.18 12.11
C GLY A 210 10.84 -14.51 11.38
N LYS A 211 10.24 -15.55 11.92
CA LYS A 211 10.28 -16.88 11.28
C LYS A 211 9.39 -16.89 10.04
N PRO A 212 9.89 -17.30 8.86
CA PRO A 212 9.12 -17.25 7.61
C PRO A 212 7.77 -17.97 7.70
N GLU A 213 7.68 -19.08 8.42
CA GLU A 213 6.44 -19.85 8.59
C GLU A 213 5.37 -19.08 9.36
N GLU A 214 5.76 -18.39 10.45
CA GLU A 214 4.85 -17.57 11.26
C GLU A 214 4.35 -16.35 10.45
N GLU A 215 5.24 -15.73 9.68
CA GLU A 215 4.91 -14.60 8.81
C GLU A 215 3.95 -15.01 7.68
N LEU A 216 4.19 -16.15 7.03
CA LEU A 216 3.29 -16.69 6.01
C LEU A 216 1.93 -17.10 6.60
N ALA A 217 1.90 -17.65 7.83
CA ALA A 217 0.65 -17.95 8.52
C ALA A 217 -0.17 -16.68 8.80
N GLY A 218 0.49 -15.56 9.17
CA GLY A 218 -0.15 -14.26 9.33
C GLY A 218 -0.72 -13.72 8.01
N VAL A 219 0.03 -13.83 6.93
CA VAL A 219 -0.42 -13.45 5.58
C VAL A 219 -1.61 -14.32 5.14
N ARG A 220 -1.58 -15.63 5.39
CA ARG A 220 -2.69 -16.55 5.10
C ARG A 220 -4.00 -16.10 5.76
N LYS A 221 -3.94 -15.72 7.03
CA LYS A 221 -5.12 -15.24 7.78
C LYS A 221 -5.79 -14.02 7.15
N LEU A 222 -5.05 -13.16 6.46
CA LEU A 222 -5.65 -12.01 5.77
C LEU A 222 -6.62 -12.42 4.66
N ALA A 223 -6.40 -13.58 4.03
CA ALA A 223 -7.24 -14.08 2.95
C ALA A 223 -8.48 -14.85 3.45
N GLU A 224 -8.60 -15.06 4.77
CA GLU A 224 -9.76 -15.71 5.36
C GLU A 224 -10.98 -14.77 5.39
N ASN A 225 -12.16 -15.29 5.06
CA ASN A 225 -13.44 -14.58 5.15
C ASN A 225 -13.42 -13.18 4.48
N LEU A 226 -12.93 -13.11 3.25
CA LEU A 226 -12.82 -11.85 2.51
C LEU A 226 -14.18 -11.21 2.20
N GLY A 227 -15.20 -12.02 1.88
CA GLY A 227 -16.48 -11.48 1.41
C GLY A 227 -16.27 -10.60 0.17
N GLU A 228 -16.61 -9.31 0.26
CA GLU A 228 -16.40 -8.32 -0.81
C GLU A 228 -15.08 -7.54 -0.68
N GLU A 229 -14.22 -7.92 0.26
CA GLU A 229 -12.94 -7.25 0.52
C GLU A 229 -11.80 -7.85 -0.33
N GLY A 230 -10.63 -7.22 -0.26
CA GLY A 230 -9.42 -7.74 -0.89
C GLY A 230 -8.22 -7.74 0.04
N VAL A 231 -7.17 -8.47 -0.36
CA VAL A 231 -5.84 -8.41 0.27
C VAL A 231 -4.86 -7.78 -0.69
N LEU A 232 -4.12 -6.78 -0.22
CA LEU A 232 -3.09 -6.13 -0.99
C LEU A 232 -1.70 -6.61 -0.58
N LEU A 233 -0.92 -6.99 -1.56
CA LEU A 233 0.47 -7.39 -1.43
C LEU A 233 1.33 -6.72 -2.51
N TYR A 234 2.58 -6.40 -2.15
CA TYR A 234 3.65 -6.07 -3.11
C TYR A 234 4.54 -7.31 -3.28
N PRO A 235 4.37 -8.11 -4.35
CA PRO A 235 5.10 -9.38 -4.49
C PRO A 235 6.62 -9.22 -4.56
N GLU A 236 7.12 -8.07 -5.02
CA GLU A 236 8.56 -7.74 -5.01
C GLU A 236 9.13 -7.64 -3.58
N GLY A 237 8.28 -7.33 -2.59
CA GLY A 237 8.63 -7.19 -1.18
C GLY A 237 9.56 -6.02 -0.86
N THR A 238 10.06 -5.30 -1.87
CA THR A 238 10.86 -4.07 -1.72
C THR A 238 10.86 -3.29 -3.02
N ARG A 239 11.20 -2.00 -2.95
CA ARG A 239 11.32 -1.11 -4.12
C ARG A 239 12.50 -1.51 -4.99
N PHE A 240 12.33 -1.34 -6.32
CA PHE A 240 13.35 -1.65 -7.32
C PHE A 240 14.65 -0.86 -7.10
N THR A 241 15.78 -1.54 -7.18
CA THR A 241 17.12 -1.00 -7.45
C THR A 241 17.94 -2.08 -8.16
N GLU A 242 18.90 -1.71 -9.01
CA GLU A 242 19.75 -2.67 -9.71
C GLU A 242 20.48 -3.62 -8.76
N ARG A 243 20.99 -3.09 -7.63
CA ARG A 243 21.63 -3.91 -6.60
C ARG A 243 20.68 -4.99 -6.05
N LYS A 244 19.44 -4.63 -5.77
CA LYS A 244 18.44 -5.59 -5.25
C LYS A 244 18.03 -6.60 -6.29
N LYS A 245 17.93 -6.19 -7.57
CA LYS A 245 17.67 -7.11 -8.69
C LYS A 245 18.75 -8.19 -8.77
N ARG A 246 20.04 -7.79 -8.77
CA ARG A 246 21.15 -8.76 -8.77
C ARG A 246 21.07 -9.76 -7.62
N ILE A 247 20.85 -9.28 -6.38
CA ILE A 247 20.70 -10.15 -5.20
C ILE A 247 19.49 -11.10 -5.35
N ALA A 248 18.38 -10.61 -5.92
CA ALA A 248 17.20 -11.43 -6.14
C ALA A 248 17.45 -12.53 -7.19
N LEU A 249 18.15 -12.23 -8.28
CA LEU A 249 18.55 -13.19 -9.31
C LEU A 249 19.51 -14.25 -8.77
N GLU A 250 20.55 -13.85 -8.00
CA GLU A 250 21.49 -14.79 -7.35
C GLU A 250 20.77 -15.77 -6.41
N ARG A 251 19.74 -15.29 -5.69
CA ARG A 251 18.91 -16.14 -4.83
C ARG A 251 18.03 -17.06 -5.66
N LEU A 252 17.39 -16.52 -6.69
CA LEU A 252 16.49 -17.26 -7.59
C LEU A 252 17.25 -18.40 -8.30
N ALA A 253 18.47 -18.15 -8.75
CA ALA A 253 19.32 -19.17 -9.39
C ALA A 253 19.61 -20.39 -8.49
N LYS A 254 19.61 -20.19 -7.17
CA LYS A 254 19.80 -21.27 -6.20
C LYS A 254 18.53 -22.05 -5.85
N THR A 255 17.36 -21.39 -5.94
CA THR A 255 16.09 -21.97 -5.49
C THR A 255 15.18 -22.39 -6.63
N HIS A 256 15.20 -21.66 -7.75
CA HIS A 256 14.33 -21.85 -8.91
C HIS A 256 15.06 -21.46 -10.21
N PRO A 257 16.08 -22.25 -10.63
CA PRO A 257 16.91 -21.92 -11.79
C PRO A 257 16.11 -21.83 -13.08
N GLU A 258 14.98 -22.52 -13.19
CA GLU A 258 14.05 -22.51 -14.35
C GLU A 258 13.37 -21.15 -14.57
N LEU A 259 13.37 -20.26 -13.56
CA LEU A 259 12.77 -18.93 -13.63
C LEU A 259 13.79 -17.81 -13.88
N VAL A 260 15.08 -18.13 -13.87
CA VAL A 260 16.15 -17.12 -13.99
C VAL A 260 16.05 -16.38 -15.32
N THR A 261 15.90 -17.08 -16.42
CA THR A 261 15.83 -16.50 -17.76
C THR A 261 14.70 -15.46 -17.89
N VAL A 262 13.52 -15.77 -17.36
CA VAL A 262 12.41 -14.79 -17.37
C VAL A 262 12.69 -13.61 -16.42
N ALA A 263 13.26 -13.86 -15.25
CA ALA A 263 13.57 -12.82 -14.29
C ALA A 263 14.69 -11.88 -14.73
N GLU A 264 15.70 -12.37 -15.44
CA GLU A 264 16.76 -11.57 -16.05
C GLU A 264 16.22 -10.59 -17.08
N SER A 265 15.16 -10.96 -17.81
CA SER A 265 14.52 -10.10 -18.80
C SER A 265 13.79 -8.89 -18.21
N PHE A 266 13.56 -8.84 -16.89
CA PHE A 266 12.93 -7.68 -16.23
C PHE A 266 13.91 -6.51 -16.22
N ARG A 267 13.44 -5.32 -16.55
CA ARG A 267 14.27 -4.10 -16.61
C ARG A 267 13.98 -3.14 -15.46
N TYR A 268 12.72 -3.02 -15.06
CA TYR A 268 12.22 -2.04 -14.09
C TYR A 268 11.49 -2.66 -12.91
N SER A 269 11.44 -3.99 -12.83
CA SER A 269 10.77 -4.72 -11.75
C SER A 269 11.71 -5.73 -11.11
N LEU A 270 11.51 -6.02 -9.83
CA LEU A 270 12.20 -7.13 -9.16
C LEU A 270 11.48 -8.45 -9.43
N PRO A 271 12.20 -9.57 -9.48
CA PRO A 271 11.58 -10.89 -9.44
C PRO A 271 10.66 -11.00 -8.22
N PRO A 272 9.39 -11.45 -8.40
CA PRO A 272 8.45 -11.58 -7.30
C PRO A 272 8.93 -12.62 -6.29
N LYS A 273 8.81 -12.26 -5.01
CA LYS A 273 8.93 -13.21 -3.89
C LYS A 273 7.63 -14.00 -3.81
N ALA A 274 7.60 -15.16 -4.46
CA ALA A 274 6.37 -15.89 -4.66
C ALA A 274 5.69 -16.36 -3.36
N GLY A 275 6.41 -16.55 -2.25
CA GLY A 275 5.87 -17.14 -1.02
C GLY A 275 4.58 -16.48 -0.53
N GLY A 276 4.57 -15.16 -0.32
CA GLY A 276 3.37 -14.44 0.14
C GLY A 276 2.22 -14.50 -0.86
N ALA A 277 2.50 -14.30 -2.16
CA ALA A 277 1.48 -14.35 -3.21
C ALA A 277 0.87 -15.74 -3.34
N LEU A 278 1.67 -16.81 -3.35
CA LEU A 278 1.20 -18.20 -3.39
C LEU A 278 0.37 -18.54 -2.14
N THR A 279 0.83 -18.13 -0.96
CA THR A 279 0.08 -18.32 0.29
C THR A 279 -1.31 -17.69 0.22
N LEU A 280 -1.45 -16.50 -0.37
CA LEU A 280 -2.75 -15.84 -0.55
C LEU A 280 -3.62 -16.57 -1.58
N LEU A 281 -3.04 -16.99 -2.72
CA LEU A 281 -3.74 -17.77 -3.75
C LEU A 281 -4.24 -19.12 -3.22
N ASP A 282 -3.47 -19.76 -2.34
CA ASP A 282 -3.89 -21.02 -1.71
C ASP A 282 -4.97 -20.82 -0.64
N ALA A 283 -4.93 -19.67 0.08
CA ALA A 283 -5.90 -19.37 1.12
C ALA A 283 -7.24 -18.86 0.59
N ALA A 284 -7.25 -18.25 -0.59
CA ALA A 284 -8.44 -17.71 -1.23
C ALA A 284 -8.57 -18.15 -2.71
N PRO A 285 -8.75 -19.46 -2.98
CA PRO A 285 -8.75 -20.00 -4.34
C PRO A 285 -9.91 -19.49 -5.22
N HIS A 286 -10.94 -18.92 -4.62
CA HIS A 286 -12.08 -18.32 -5.31
C HIS A 286 -11.96 -16.79 -5.51
N ALA A 287 -10.86 -16.20 -5.07
CA ALA A 287 -10.63 -14.78 -5.24
C ALA A 287 -10.01 -14.49 -6.61
N ASP A 288 -10.55 -13.51 -7.31
CA ASP A 288 -9.91 -12.97 -8.49
C ASP A 288 -8.59 -12.28 -8.12
N VAL A 289 -7.73 -12.05 -9.11
CA VAL A 289 -6.49 -11.29 -8.92
C VAL A 289 -6.56 -9.99 -9.69
N LEU A 290 -6.28 -8.87 -9.02
CA LEU A 290 -5.97 -7.59 -9.65
C LEU A 290 -4.46 -7.41 -9.70
N ILE A 291 -3.91 -7.28 -10.89
CA ILE A 291 -2.52 -6.85 -11.09
C ILE A 291 -2.53 -5.33 -11.34
N VAL A 292 -1.80 -4.59 -10.54
CA VAL A 292 -1.70 -3.13 -10.63
C VAL A 292 -0.26 -2.74 -10.95
N ALA A 293 -0.04 -2.29 -12.18
CA ALA A 293 1.21 -1.70 -12.61
C ALA A 293 1.10 -0.17 -12.64
N HIS A 294 2.20 0.50 -12.42
CA HIS A 294 2.33 1.94 -12.62
C HIS A 294 3.69 2.27 -13.22
N ARG A 295 3.76 3.37 -13.96
CA ARG A 295 5.00 3.92 -14.52
C ARG A 295 5.04 5.43 -14.33
N GLY A 296 6.22 6.03 -14.50
CA GLY A 296 6.47 7.44 -14.23
C GLY A 296 7.01 7.74 -12.82
N LEU A 297 7.17 6.71 -11.99
CA LEU A 297 7.74 6.79 -10.64
C LEU A 297 9.08 6.05 -10.52
N GLU A 298 9.67 5.65 -11.64
CA GLU A 298 10.98 4.99 -11.69
C GLU A 298 12.08 5.94 -11.21
N GLY A 299 13.08 5.39 -10.50
CA GLY A 299 14.17 6.18 -9.95
C GLY A 299 13.81 6.99 -8.70
N LEU A 300 12.67 6.68 -8.06
CA LEU A 300 12.21 7.32 -6.81
C LEU A 300 12.13 6.31 -5.66
N ALA A 301 13.11 5.43 -5.60
CA ALA A 301 13.16 4.37 -4.59
C ALA A 301 13.46 4.91 -3.18
N GLU A 302 14.16 6.03 -3.08
CA GLU A 302 14.58 6.65 -1.82
C GLU A 302 14.11 8.10 -1.70
N VAL A 303 14.05 8.63 -0.47
CA VAL A 303 13.68 10.04 -0.25
C VAL A 303 14.69 11.00 -0.90
N ALA A 304 15.96 10.61 -0.93
CA ALA A 304 17.01 11.40 -1.58
C ALA A 304 16.76 11.61 -3.09
N ASP A 305 16.13 10.65 -3.76
CA ASP A 305 15.80 10.74 -5.18
C ASP A 305 14.80 11.87 -5.47
N LEU A 306 13.90 12.15 -4.52
CA LEU A 306 12.93 13.24 -4.63
C LEU A 306 13.62 14.61 -4.70
N LEU A 307 14.78 14.77 -4.02
CA LEU A 307 15.54 16.03 -4.00
C LEU A 307 16.17 16.36 -5.36
N SER A 308 16.30 15.41 -6.27
CA SER A 308 16.76 15.66 -7.65
C SER A 308 15.79 16.55 -8.44
N GLY A 309 14.52 16.59 -8.03
CA GLY A 309 13.44 17.29 -8.73
C GLY A 309 12.92 16.56 -9.97
N ALA A 310 13.49 15.41 -10.32
CA ALA A 310 13.12 14.63 -11.50
C ALA A 310 11.65 14.14 -11.46
N VAL A 311 11.01 14.13 -10.30
CA VAL A 311 9.61 13.75 -10.11
C VAL A 311 8.64 14.88 -10.47
N VAL A 312 9.07 16.14 -10.43
CA VAL A 312 8.18 17.30 -10.63
C VAL A 312 7.64 17.34 -12.07
N GLY A 313 6.32 17.42 -12.19
CA GLY A 313 5.64 17.48 -13.49
C GLY A 313 5.50 16.14 -14.21
N LYS A 314 5.91 15.03 -13.61
CA LYS A 314 5.79 13.71 -14.25
C LYS A 314 4.34 13.28 -14.41
N LYS A 315 4.11 12.47 -15.44
CA LYS A 315 2.86 11.73 -15.65
C LYS A 315 3.01 10.35 -15.02
N VAL A 316 2.10 10.00 -14.14
CA VAL A 316 1.97 8.67 -13.53
C VAL A 316 0.85 7.93 -14.25
N GLU A 317 1.20 6.87 -14.93
CA GLU A 317 0.24 6.03 -15.65
C GLU A 317 0.05 4.72 -14.89
N ILE A 318 -1.21 4.37 -14.64
CA ILE A 318 -1.61 3.19 -13.88
C ILE A 318 -2.37 2.29 -14.83
N ARG A 319 -2.04 0.99 -14.82
CA ARG A 319 -2.78 -0.04 -15.55
C ARG A 319 -3.20 -1.15 -14.60
N ILE A 320 -4.45 -1.56 -14.75
CA ILE A 320 -5.07 -2.57 -13.91
C ILE A 320 -5.58 -3.69 -14.80
N TRP A 321 -5.25 -4.93 -14.45
CA TRP A 321 -5.79 -6.14 -15.06
C TRP A 321 -6.49 -6.98 -14.00
N ARG A 322 -7.68 -7.49 -14.32
CA ARG A 322 -8.37 -8.47 -13.51
C ARG A 322 -8.25 -9.84 -14.16
N ILE A 323 -7.86 -10.81 -13.36
CA ILE A 323 -7.77 -12.21 -13.74
C ILE A 323 -8.81 -12.96 -12.92
N ASN A 324 -9.74 -13.66 -13.58
CA ASN A 324 -10.73 -14.45 -12.87
C ASN A 324 -10.05 -15.61 -12.12
N ALA A 325 -10.60 -16.00 -10.99
CA ALA A 325 -10.06 -17.11 -10.20
C ALA A 325 -9.95 -18.42 -11.02
N ALA A 326 -10.89 -18.65 -11.94
CA ALA A 326 -10.90 -19.83 -12.81
C ALA A 326 -9.75 -19.86 -13.83
N ASP A 327 -9.15 -18.71 -14.13
CA ASP A 327 -8.04 -18.58 -15.11
C ASP A 327 -6.66 -18.69 -14.43
N ILE A 328 -6.64 -18.82 -13.09
CA ILE A 328 -5.40 -18.92 -12.30
C ILE A 328 -5.02 -20.40 -12.20
N PRO A 329 -3.83 -20.80 -12.65
CA PRO A 329 -3.40 -22.19 -12.55
C PRO A 329 -3.29 -22.66 -11.11
N GLU A 330 -3.29 -23.97 -10.89
CA GLU A 330 -3.11 -24.58 -9.58
C GLU A 330 -1.68 -25.10 -9.37
N GLY A 331 -1.30 -25.32 -8.10
CA GLY A 331 -0.05 -25.94 -7.71
C GLY A 331 1.20 -25.20 -8.16
N GLU A 332 2.21 -25.93 -8.62
CA GLU A 332 3.52 -25.38 -9.02
C GLU A 332 3.43 -24.41 -10.21
N ALA A 333 2.45 -24.55 -11.09
CA ALA A 333 2.26 -23.66 -12.23
C ALA A 333 1.94 -22.23 -11.82
N ARG A 334 1.38 -21.98 -10.62
CA ARG A 334 1.12 -20.64 -10.08
C ARG A 334 2.37 -19.78 -10.00
N ARG A 335 3.52 -20.38 -9.66
CA ARG A 335 4.78 -19.65 -9.56
C ARG A 335 5.19 -19.10 -10.91
N ARG A 336 5.19 -19.94 -11.96
CA ARG A 336 5.50 -19.50 -13.33
C ARG A 336 4.51 -18.47 -13.82
N TRP A 337 3.22 -18.67 -13.61
CA TRP A 337 2.16 -17.71 -13.92
C TRP A 337 2.40 -16.32 -13.29
N LEU A 338 2.81 -16.28 -12.03
CA LEU A 338 3.14 -15.01 -11.35
C LEU A 338 4.33 -14.30 -12.01
N PHE A 339 5.36 -15.02 -12.42
CA PHE A 339 6.52 -14.46 -13.12
C PHE A 339 6.14 -13.97 -14.53
N ASP A 340 5.29 -14.69 -15.24
CA ASP A 340 4.81 -14.29 -16.57
C ASP A 340 3.95 -13.01 -16.49
N TRP A 341 3.13 -12.85 -15.44
CA TRP A 341 2.43 -11.61 -15.17
C TRP A 341 3.39 -10.48 -14.80
N TRP A 342 4.42 -10.75 -14.02
CA TRP A 342 5.42 -9.74 -13.67
C TRP A 342 6.22 -9.29 -14.88
N LYS A 343 6.45 -10.18 -15.84
CA LYS A 343 7.02 -9.80 -17.13
C LYS A 343 6.11 -8.82 -17.89
N ARG A 344 4.80 -9.03 -17.92
CA ARG A 344 3.85 -8.09 -18.52
C ARG A 344 3.82 -6.75 -17.79
N VAL A 345 3.92 -6.74 -16.45
CA VAL A 345 4.07 -5.53 -15.66
C VAL A 345 5.33 -4.77 -16.06
N ASP A 346 6.46 -5.46 -16.17
CA ASP A 346 7.74 -4.87 -16.57
C ASP A 346 7.70 -4.34 -18.01
N ASP A 347 7.09 -5.07 -18.94
CA ASP A 347 6.91 -4.65 -20.33
C ASP A 347 6.03 -3.39 -20.45
N PHE A 348 4.97 -3.27 -19.65
CA PHE A 348 4.17 -2.04 -19.58
C PHE A 348 5.00 -0.84 -19.15
N VAL A 349 5.90 -1.03 -18.19
CA VAL A 349 6.79 0.04 -17.74
C VAL A 349 7.79 0.43 -18.82
N TYR A 350 8.38 -0.57 -19.49
CA TYR A 350 9.36 -0.37 -20.54
C TYR A 350 8.81 0.33 -21.80
N ALA A 351 7.56 0.04 -22.17
CA ALA A 351 6.94 0.58 -23.40
C ALA A 351 6.77 2.12 -23.42
N ALA A 352 7.20 2.83 -22.37
CA ALA A 352 7.13 4.29 -22.25
C ALA A 352 8.49 4.99 -22.30
N GLY A 353 9.59 4.24 -22.27
CA GLY A 353 10.96 4.72 -22.46
C GLY A 353 11.36 4.61 -23.92
#